data_2b844090c8a04d95d5d7c18a500f7a0b
#
_entry.id   2b844090c8a04d95d5d7c18a500f7a0b
#
_cell.length_a   1.000
_cell.length_b   1.000
_cell.length_c   1.000
_cell.angle_alpha   90.00
_cell.angle_beta   90.00
_cell.angle_gamma   90.00
#
_symmetry.space_group_name_H-M   'P 1'
#
loop_
_entity.id
_entity.type
_entity.pdbx_description
1 polymer ?
#
loop_
_entity_poly.entity_id
_entity_poly.type
_entity_poly.pdbx_seq_one_letter_code
_entity_poly.pdbx_strand_id
1 'polypeptide(L)'
;MLTNEYLKRVYDGLAQRNANEPEFLQAVREVLESIQPVVEKHPEYEKAGLIERLVEPERIISFRVPWVDDQGKVQVNRGYRVQFNSAIGPYKGGLRFHPSVNQGILKFLGFEQTFKNSLTTLPMGGGKGGSDFDPHGKSDMEVMRFCQSFMTELYRHIGQFVDCPAGDIGVGGREVRSEEHTSELSHVRTSRMPSSA
;
A
#
# COMPACT_ATOMS: atom_id res chain seq x y z
N MET A 1 -21.16 16.70 -5.84
CA MET A 1 -20.61 17.23 -7.13
C MET A 1 -19.53 18.26 -6.81
N LEU A 2 -18.33 18.12 -7.38
CA LEU A 2 -17.26 19.12 -7.22
C LEU A 2 -17.63 20.43 -7.90
N THR A 3 -17.76 21.50 -7.13
CA THR A 3 -18.05 22.85 -7.60
C THR A 3 -16.89 23.82 -7.42
N ASN A 4 -15.99 23.53 -6.49
CA ASN A 4 -14.78 24.29 -6.22
C ASN A 4 -13.77 24.15 -7.37
N GLU A 5 -13.32 25.27 -7.96
CA GLU A 5 -12.44 25.30 -9.12
C GLU A 5 -11.05 24.68 -8.85
N TYR A 6 -10.51 24.88 -7.64
CA TYR A 6 -9.25 24.28 -7.23
C TYR A 6 -9.34 22.75 -7.20
N LEU A 7 -10.36 22.20 -6.52
CA LEU A 7 -10.58 20.75 -6.42
C LEU A 7 -10.85 20.11 -7.78
N LYS A 8 -11.61 20.79 -8.65
CA LYS A 8 -11.83 20.36 -10.05
C LYS A 8 -10.53 20.25 -10.81
N ARG A 9 -9.72 21.31 -10.79
CA ARG A 9 -8.41 21.33 -11.49
C ARG A 9 -7.52 20.19 -11.03
N VAL A 10 -7.43 19.96 -9.71
CA VAL A 10 -6.63 18.85 -9.17
C VAL A 10 -7.18 17.50 -9.63
N TYR A 11 -8.49 17.29 -9.52
CA TYR A 11 -9.13 16.05 -9.95
C TYR A 11 -8.96 15.78 -11.45
N ASP A 12 -9.18 16.78 -12.29
CA ASP A 12 -9.05 16.63 -13.76
C ASP A 12 -7.61 16.28 -14.15
N GLY A 13 -6.61 16.91 -13.54
CA GLY A 13 -5.21 16.57 -13.74
C GLY A 13 -4.87 15.15 -13.25
N LEU A 14 -5.45 14.73 -12.14
CA LEU A 14 -5.29 13.35 -11.62
C LEU A 14 -5.92 12.34 -12.59
N ALA A 15 -7.15 12.60 -13.06
CA ALA A 15 -7.88 11.72 -13.97
C ALA A 15 -7.14 11.50 -15.30
N GLN A 16 -6.48 12.53 -15.83
CA GLN A 16 -5.66 12.39 -17.04
C GLN A 16 -4.47 11.43 -16.85
N ARG A 17 -3.80 11.50 -15.68
CA ARG A 17 -2.65 10.64 -15.38
C ARG A 17 -3.02 9.20 -14.99
N ASN A 18 -4.24 8.99 -14.51
CA ASN A 18 -4.70 7.71 -13.93
C ASN A 18 -5.97 7.19 -14.63
N ALA A 19 -6.09 7.41 -15.94
CA ALA A 19 -7.29 7.06 -16.71
C ALA A 19 -7.69 5.55 -16.64
N ASN A 20 -6.73 4.68 -16.34
CA ASN A 20 -6.93 3.24 -16.22
C ASN A 20 -7.16 2.76 -14.77
N GLU A 21 -7.41 3.66 -13.82
CA GLU A 21 -7.57 3.36 -12.40
C GLU A 21 -8.93 3.88 -11.87
N PRO A 22 -10.07 3.35 -12.37
CA PRO A 22 -11.39 3.90 -12.10
C PRO A 22 -11.78 3.89 -10.61
N GLU A 23 -11.40 2.85 -9.86
CA GLU A 23 -11.70 2.73 -8.44
C GLU A 23 -10.95 3.80 -7.64
N PHE A 24 -9.71 4.06 -7.99
CA PHE A 24 -8.92 5.13 -7.37
C PHE A 24 -9.53 6.51 -7.65
N LEU A 25 -9.88 6.77 -8.89
CA LEU A 25 -10.49 8.04 -9.29
C LEU A 25 -11.85 8.26 -8.62
N GLN A 26 -12.66 7.22 -8.47
CA GLN A 26 -13.94 7.29 -7.77
C GLN A 26 -13.73 7.68 -6.30
N ALA A 27 -12.83 6.97 -5.60
CA ALA A 27 -12.56 7.24 -4.20
C ALA A 27 -12.03 8.66 -3.96
N VAL A 28 -11.11 9.12 -4.82
CA VAL A 28 -10.61 10.50 -4.74
C VAL A 28 -11.75 11.50 -4.92
N ARG A 29 -12.63 11.29 -5.90
CA ARG A 29 -13.76 12.17 -6.16
C ARG A 29 -14.68 12.27 -4.95
N GLU A 30 -15.06 11.15 -4.35
CA GLU A 30 -15.95 11.10 -3.18
C GLU A 30 -15.33 11.85 -1.99
N VAL A 31 -14.03 11.66 -1.74
CA VAL A 31 -13.33 12.37 -0.67
C VAL A 31 -13.26 13.86 -0.96
N LEU A 32 -12.90 14.29 -2.17
CA LEU A 32 -12.82 15.70 -2.53
C LEU A 32 -14.19 16.40 -2.42
N GLU A 33 -15.26 15.74 -2.84
CA GLU A 33 -16.64 16.26 -2.65
C GLU A 33 -16.96 16.43 -1.15
N SER A 34 -16.51 15.49 -0.33
CA SER A 34 -16.75 15.50 1.12
C SER A 34 -15.99 16.61 1.85
N ILE A 35 -14.73 16.87 1.48
CA ILE A 35 -13.90 17.89 2.14
C ILE A 35 -14.04 19.30 1.52
N GLN A 36 -14.76 19.43 0.42
CA GLN A 36 -14.96 20.72 -0.28
C GLN A 36 -15.35 21.86 0.66
N PRO A 37 -16.33 21.71 1.61
CA PRO A 37 -16.72 22.81 2.50
C PRO A 37 -15.59 23.28 3.43
N VAL A 38 -14.62 22.42 3.71
CA VAL A 38 -13.44 22.76 4.51
C VAL A 38 -12.44 23.52 3.64
N VAL A 39 -12.15 23.02 2.44
CA VAL A 39 -11.20 23.66 1.51
C VAL A 39 -11.64 25.08 1.13
N GLU A 40 -12.95 25.32 0.96
CA GLU A 40 -13.51 26.64 0.66
C GLU A 40 -13.25 27.67 1.76
N LYS A 41 -13.09 27.22 3.01
CA LYS A 41 -12.78 28.10 4.16
C LYS A 41 -11.29 28.32 4.36
N HIS A 42 -10.45 27.57 3.65
CA HIS A 42 -9.01 27.53 3.84
C HIS A 42 -8.22 27.73 2.53
N PRO A 43 -8.21 28.97 1.98
CA PRO A 43 -7.51 29.25 0.73
C PRO A 43 -5.99 29.03 0.81
N GLU A 44 -5.43 28.95 2.01
CA GLU A 44 -4.03 28.59 2.24
C GLU A 44 -3.71 27.15 1.81
N TYR A 45 -4.68 26.25 1.73
CA TYR A 45 -4.47 24.88 1.26
C TYR A 45 -4.12 24.82 -0.22
N GLU A 46 -4.73 25.66 -1.05
CA GLU A 46 -4.36 25.77 -2.45
C GLU A 46 -2.93 26.33 -2.61
N LYS A 47 -2.59 27.38 -1.85
CA LYS A 47 -1.23 27.96 -1.89
C LYS A 47 -0.15 26.97 -1.49
N ALA A 48 -0.49 26.04 -0.57
CA ALA A 48 0.42 25.01 -0.09
C ALA A 48 0.45 23.76 -1.00
N GLY A 49 -0.39 23.67 -2.05
CA GLY A 49 -0.54 22.47 -2.87
C GLY A 49 -0.95 21.25 -2.04
N LEU A 50 -1.82 21.46 -1.03
CA LEU A 50 -2.16 20.41 -0.06
C LEU A 50 -2.91 19.25 -0.75
N ILE A 51 -3.89 19.57 -1.58
CA ILE A 51 -4.72 18.55 -2.21
C ILE A 51 -3.94 17.77 -3.27
N GLU A 52 -3.07 18.42 -4.04
CA GLU A 52 -2.18 17.76 -4.99
C GLU A 52 -1.33 16.67 -4.31
N ARG A 53 -0.78 16.97 -3.13
CA ARG A 53 0.01 16.02 -2.35
C ARG A 53 -0.84 14.94 -1.68
N LEU A 54 -2.09 15.28 -1.34
CA LEU A 54 -3.01 14.35 -0.67
C LEU A 54 -3.53 13.25 -1.60
N VAL A 55 -3.66 13.55 -2.90
CA VAL A 55 -4.17 12.61 -3.90
C VAL A 55 -3.07 11.85 -4.66
N GLU A 56 -1.81 12.12 -4.36
CA GLU A 56 -0.66 11.46 -5.00
C GLU A 56 0.09 10.62 -3.95
N PRO A 57 0.34 9.32 -4.19
CA PRO A 57 1.13 8.49 -3.27
C PRO A 57 2.58 8.97 -3.23
N GLU A 58 3.19 8.97 -2.03
CA GLU A 58 4.60 9.34 -1.87
C GLU A 58 5.53 8.35 -2.57
N ARG A 59 5.16 7.05 -2.58
CA ARG A 59 5.95 6.00 -3.23
C ARG A 59 5.11 4.79 -3.58
N ILE A 60 5.39 4.21 -4.74
CA ILE A 60 4.89 2.89 -5.14
C ILE A 60 6.08 1.99 -5.41
N ILE A 61 6.09 0.83 -4.76
CA ILE A 61 7.07 -0.22 -4.97
C ILE A 61 6.36 -1.37 -5.68
N SER A 62 6.86 -1.74 -6.85
CA SER A 62 6.35 -2.86 -7.64
C SER A 62 7.48 -3.84 -7.91
N PHE A 63 7.24 -5.12 -7.68
CA PHE A 63 8.25 -6.16 -7.80
C PHE A 63 7.68 -7.49 -8.26
N ARG A 64 8.54 -8.31 -8.82
CA ARG A 64 8.24 -9.67 -9.27
C ARG A 64 8.38 -10.64 -8.10
N VAL A 65 7.43 -11.58 -7.97
CA VAL A 65 7.41 -12.62 -6.94
C VAL A 65 7.45 -14.00 -7.61
N PRO A 66 8.63 -14.57 -7.88
CA PRO A 66 8.77 -15.92 -8.42
C PRO A 66 8.72 -16.95 -7.27
N TRP A 67 7.94 -18.00 -7.43
CA TRP A 67 7.85 -19.11 -6.48
C TRP A 67 7.62 -20.44 -7.20
N VAL A 68 7.79 -21.56 -6.52
CA VAL A 68 7.65 -22.90 -7.12
C VAL A 68 6.45 -23.61 -6.49
N ASP A 69 5.53 -24.11 -7.32
CA ASP A 69 4.39 -24.89 -6.86
C ASP A 69 4.77 -26.33 -6.44
N ASP A 70 3.80 -27.09 -5.96
CA ASP A 70 4.03 -28.46 -5.48
C ASP A 70 4.35 -29.45 -6.62
N GLN A 71 4.10 -29.06 -7.89
CA GLN A 71 4.51 -29.83 -9.07
C GLN A 71 5.92 -29.47 -9.55
N GLY A 72 6.63 -28.58 -8.86
CA GLY A 72 7.96 -28.13 -9.26
C GLY A 72 7.97 -27.07 -10.36
N LYS A 73 6.81 -26.52 -10.72
CA LYS A 73 6.70 -25.49 -11.76
C LYS A 73 6.91 -24.11 -11.19
N VAL A 74 7.67 -23.28 -11.88
CA VAL A 74 7.87 -21.87 -11.52
C VAL A 74 6.61 -21.07 -11.84
N GLN A 75 6.12 -20.38 -10.85
CA GLN A 75 5.02 -19.40 -10.92
C GLN A 75 5.60 -18.00 -10.72
N VAL A 76 4.96 -16.99 -11.32
CA VAL A 76 5.39 -15.59 -11.19
C VAL A 76 4.18 -14.71 -10.94
N ASN A 77 4.14 -14.11 -9.75
CA ASN A 77 3.17 -13.11 -9.37
C ASN A 77 3.78 -11.71 -9.33
N ARG A 78 2.93 -10.70 -9.17
CA ARG A 78 3.32 -9.30 -8.99
C ARG A 78 3.06 -8.90 -7.54
N GLY A 79 4.07 -8.31 -6.91
CA GLY A 79 3.97 -7.73 -5.58
C GLY A 79 3.99 -6.21 -5.65
N TYR A 80 3.26 -5.58 -4.72
CA TYR A 80 3.16 -4.14 -4.62
C TYR A 80 3.15 -3.67 -3.17
N ARG A 81 3.74 -2.49 -2.92
CA ARG A 81 3.51 -1.71 -1.71
C ARG A 81 3.33 -0.24 -2.09
N VAL A 82 2.17 0.31 -1.78
CA VAL A 82 1.87 1.72 -1.91
C VAL A 82 2.09 2.37 -0.53
N GLN A 83 3.10 3.20 -0.44
CA GLN A 83 3.39 4.08 0.68
C GLN A 83 2.72 5.41 0.35
N PHE A 84 1.47 5.57 0.80
CA PHE A 84 0.61 6.62 0.28
C PHE A 84 0.89 7.96 0.93
N ASN A 85 0.88 8.04 2.25
CA ASN A 85 1.08 9.29 2.96
C ASN A 85 1.68 9.05 4.35
N SER A 86 2.76 9.77 4.68
CA SER A 86 3.48 9.69 5.96
C SER A 86 3.41 10.97 6.80
N ALA A 87 2.55 11.93 6.44
CA ALA A 87 2.50 13.24 7.07
C ALA A 87 2.24 13.20 8.59
N ILE A 88 1.51 12.19 9.08
CA ILE A 88 1.17 12.05 10.50
C ILE A 88 1.84 10.85 11.18
N GLY A 89 2.67 10.10 10.48
CA GLY A 89 3.41 8.97 11.05
C GLY A 89 3.78 7.91 10.02
N PRO A 90 4.39 6.78 10.45
CA PRO A 90 4.77 5.69 9.56
C PRO A 90 3.60 5.19 8.73
N TYR A 91 3.87 4.76 7.51
CA TYR A 91 2.84 4.13 6.69
C TYR A 91 2.27 2.91 7.42
N LYS A 92 0.95 2.77 7.42
CA LYS A 92 0.26 1.66 8.08
C LYS A 92 -0.89 1.18 7.21
N GLY A 93 -0.94 -0.13 6.95
CA GLY A 93 -2.04 -0.74 6.21
C GLY A 93 -1.76 -2.17 5.80
N GLY A 94 -2.83 -2.89 5.44
CA GLY A 94 -2.82 -4.32 5.19
C GLY A 94 -2.10 -4.75 3.92
N LEU A 95 -1.77 -6.04 3.87
CA LEU A 95 -1.37 -6.76 2.67
C LEU A 95 -2.56 -7.59 2.19
N ARG A 96 -2.91 -7.50 0.90
CA ARG A 96 -3.99 -8.26 0.27
C ARG A 96 -3.44 -9.25 -0.75
N PHE A 97 -3.79 -10.53 -0.60
CA PHE A 97 -3.50 -11.55 -1.60
C PHE A 97 -4.81 -11.98 -2.27
N HIS A 98 -5.00 -11.53 -3.49
CA HIS A 98 -6.20 -11.81 -4.26
C HIS A 98 -5.93 -11.59 -5.77
N PRO A 99 -6.49 -12.42 -6.67
CA PRO A 99 -6.27 -12.30 -8.12
C PRO A 99 -6.61 -10.93 -8.73
N SER A 100 -7.53 -10.18 -8.11
CA SER A 100 -7.90 -8.84 -8.58
C SER A 100 -6.88 -7.75 -8.23
N VAL A 101 -5.87 -8.05 -7.41
CA VAL A 101 -4.90 -7.06 -6.99
C VAL A 101 -4.07 -6.56 -8.16
N ASN A 102 -4.06 -5.25 -8.32
CA ASN A 102 -3.21 -4.51 -9.23
C ASN A 102 -2.82 -3.18 -8.59
N GLN A 103 -1.97 -2.41 -9.26
CA GLN A 103 -1.47 -1.13 -8.73
C GLN A 103 -2.59 -0.13 -8.43
N GLY A 104 -3.58 0.00 -9.33
CA GLY A 104 -4.70 0.94 -9.17
C GLY A 104 -5.57 0.61 -7.95
N ILE A 105 -5.89 -0.68 -7.75
CA ILE A 105 -6.62 -1.15 -6.56
C ILE A 105 -5.85 -0.84 -5.28
N LEU A 106 -4.53 -1.03 -5.28
CA LEU A 106 -3.73 -0.72 -4.07
C LEU A 106 -3.53 0.78 -3.84
N LYS A 107 -3.50 1.59 -4.89
CA LYS A 107 -3.57 3.06 -4.76
C LYS A 107 -4.89 3.50 -4.12
N PHE A 108 -6.01 2.99 -4.64
CA PHE A 108 -7.33 3.20 -4.06
C PHE A 108 -7.36 2.88 -2.57
N LEU A 109 -6.96 1.65 -2.22
CA LEU A 109 -6.97 1.19 -0.83
C LEU A 109 -5.97 1.93 0.07
N GLY A 110 -4.83 2.36 -0.46
CA GLY A 110 -3.84 3.15 0.26
C GLY A 110 -4.33 4.58 0.54
N PHE A 111 -5.03 5.16 -0.41
CA PHE A 111 -5.70 6.45 -0.26
C PHE A 111 -6.76 6.41 0.83
N GLU A 112 -7.69 5.46 0.77
CA GLU A 112 -8.70 5.28 1.83
C GLU A 112 -8.07 5.01 3.20
N GLN A 113 -6.99 4.20 3.23
CA GLN A 113 -6.29 3.88 4.48
C GLN A 113 -5.70 5.13 5.13
N THR A 114 -5.26 6.11 4.37
CA THR A 114 -4.75 7.39 4.89
C THR A 114 -5.83 8.11 5.70
N PHE A 115 -7.03 8.24 5.17
CA PHE A 115 -8.16 8.87 5.89
C PHE A 115 -8.63 8.03 7.06
N LYS A 116 -8.75 6.72 6.88
CA LYS A 116 -9.13 5.82 7.97
C LYS A 116 -8.18 5.95 9.17
N ASN A 117 -6.88 5.98 8.93
CA ASN A 117 -5.87 6.11 9.99
C ASN A 117 -5.91 7.50 10.64
N SER A 118 -6.13 8.58 9.88
CA SER A 118 -6.22 9.93 10.41
C SER A 118 -7.35 10.09 11.43
N LEU A 119 -8.44 9.34 11.27
CA LEU A 119 -9.60 9.37 12.19
C LEU A 119 -9.34 8.61 13.50
N THR A 120 -8.26 7.86 13.63
CA THR A 120 -7.92 7.14 14.86
C THR A 120 -7.24 7.99 15.92
N THR A 121 -6.83 9.21 15.58
CA THR A 121 -6.01 10.11 16.41
C THR A 121 -4.61 9.59 16.73
N LEU A 122 -4.22 8.44 16.20
CA LEU A 122 -2.88 7.86 16.36
C LEU A 122 -1.93 8.39 15.28
N PRO A 123 -0.62 8.47 15.57
CA PRO A 123 0.38 8.96 14.61
C PRO A 123 0.71 7.87 13.58
N MET A 124 -0.23 7.58 12.70
CA MET A 124 -0.11 6.57 11.64
C MET A 124 -0.45 7.18 10.30
N GLY A 125 0.46 7.06 9.35
CA GLY A 125 0.22 7.35 7.94
C GLY A 125 -0.61 6.27 7.24
N GLY A 126 -0.75 6.36 5.93
CA GLY A 126 -1.50 5.40 5.10
C GLY A 126 -0.60 4.63 4.16
N GLY A 127 -0.81 3.33 4.08
CA GLY A 127 -0.17 2.47 3.11
C GLY A 127 -1.01 1.23 2.81
N LYS A 128 -0.72 0.58 1.69
CA LYS A 128 -1.39 -0.66 1.29
C LYS A 128 -0.47 -1.49 0.41
N GLY A 129 -0.50 -2.78 0.58
CA GLY A 129 0.28 -3.68 -0.26
C GLY A 129 -0.49 -4.94 -0.64
N GLY A 130 0.15 -5.79 -1.41
CA GLY A 130 -0.43 -7.07 -1.79
C GLY A 130 0.14 -7.64 -3.08
N SER A 131 -0.53 -8.69 -3.53
CA SER A 131 -0.17 -9.43 -4.73
C SER A 131 -1.41 -10.00 -5.41
N ASP A 132 -1.31 -10.24 -6.72
CA ASP A 132 -2.27 -11.00 -7.51
C ASP A 132 -2.24 -12.52 -7.23
N PHE A 133 -1.53 -12.94 -6.20
CA PHE A 133 -1.52 -14.31 -5.71
C PHE A 133 -2.85 -14.69 -5.08
N ASP A 134 -3.38 -15.87 -5.45
CA ASP A 134 -4.56 -16.46 -4.81
C ASP A 134 -4.14 -17.56 -3.82
N PRO A 135 -4.31 -17.35 -2.52
CA PRO A 135 -3.96 -18.36 -1.52
C PRO A 135 -4.98 -19.50 -1.42
N HIS A 136 -6.17 -19.37 -2.05
CA HIS A 136 -7.19 -20.40 -2.01
C HIS A 136 -6.74 -21.65 -2.76
N GLY A 137 -6.91 -22.82 -2.13
CA GLY A 137 -6.52 -24.10 -2.72
C GLY A 137 -5.01 -24.34 -2.80
N LYS A 138 -4.18 -23.44 -2.27
CA LYS A 138 -2.73 -23.63 -2.17
C LYS A 138 -2.37 -24.41 -0.90
N SER A 139 -1.35 -25.27 -1.01
CA SER A 139 -0.77 -25.92 0.16
C SER A 139 -0.05 -24.92 1.07
N ASP A 140 0.16 -25.30 2.33
CA ASP A 140 0.92 -24.45 3.26
C ASP A 140 2.35 -24.21 2.78
N MET A 141 2.94 -25.19 2.10
CA MET A 141 4.28 -25.07 1.52
C MET A 141 4.32 -24.15 0.31
N GLU A 142 3.29 -24.13 -0.52
CA GLU A 142 3.17 -23.17 -1.63
C GLU A 142 3.03 -21.74 -1.09
N VAL A 143 2.14 -21.52 -0.10
CA VAL A 143 1.99 -20.22 0.54
C VAL A 143 3.29 -19.78 1.20
N MET A 144 3.98 -20.68 1.90
CA MET A 144 5.28 -20.37 2.51
C MET A 144 6.30 -19.92 1.46
N ARG A 145 6.47 -20.65 0.36
CA ARG A 145 7.41 -20.28 -0.72
C ARG A 145 7.05 -18.95 -1.37
N PHE A 146 5.76 -18.70 -1.57
CA PHE A 146 5.29 -17.41 -2.07
C PHE A 146 5.61 -16.28 -1.09
N CYS A 147 5.24 -16.41 0.20
CA CYS A 147 5.50 -15.40 1.22
C CYS A 147 7.00 -15.10 1.38
N GLN A 148 7.85 -16.12 1.37
CA GLN A 148 9.30 -15.96 1.41
C GLN A 148 9.82 -15.13 0.23
N SER A 149 9.36 -15.43 -0.97
CA SER A 149 9.72 -14.66 -2.17
C SER A 149 9.21 -13.22 -2.11
N PHE A 150 7.95 -13.03 -1.68
CA PHE A 150 7.34 -11.72 -1.52
C PHE A 150 8.09 -10.86 -0.49
N MET A 151 8.42 -11.42 0.66
CA MET A 151 9.13 -10.72 1.72
C MET A 151 10.60 -10.44 1.40
N THR A 152 11.25 -11.24 0.53
CA THR A 152 12.62 -10.99 0.07
C THR A 152 12.79 -9.61 -0.58
N GLU A 153 11.73 -9.08 -1.19
CA GLU A 153 11.73 -7.71 -1.73
C GLU A 153 11.12 -6.71 -0.75
N LEU A 154 9.98 -7.05 -0.14
CA LEU A 154 9.25 -6.11 0.69
C LEU A 154 10.02 -5.66 1.94
N TYR A 155 10.79 -6.56 2.61
CA TYR A 155 11.47 -6.25 3.86
C TYR A 155 12.41 -5.04 3.80
N ARG A 156 12.92 -4.71 2.62
CA ARG A 156 13.81 -3.56 2.39
C ARG A 156 13.11 -2.22 2.56
N HIS A 157 11.79 -2.22 2.57
CA HIS A 157 10.95 -1.03 2.50
C HIS A 157 10.05 -0.86 3.73
N ILE A 158 10.02 -1.85 4.61
CA ILE A 158 9.18 -1.87 5.82
C ILE A 158 10.01 -1.77 7.08
N GLY A 159 9.39 -1.39 8.18
CA GLY A 159 10.03 -1.29 9.48
C GLY A 159 9.16 -0.54 10.48
N GLN A 160 9.40 -0.75 11.75
CA GLN A 160 8.60 -0.22 12.85
C GLN A 160 8.33 1.30 12.76
N PHE A 161 9.30 2.08 12.30
CA PHE A 161 9.21 3.55 12.21
C PHE A 161 9.07 4.06 10.77
N VAL A 162 8.94 3.17 9.81
CA VAL A 162 8.86 3.52 8.38
C VAL A 162 7.54 3.09 7.80
N ASP A 163 7.25 1.79 7.86
CA ASP A 163 6.06 1.19 7.25
C ASP A 163 5.70 -0.11 7.95
N CYS A 164 4.51 -0.17 8.55
CA CYS A 164 4.03 -1.31 9.32
C CYS A 164 2.90 -2.03 8.58
N PRO A 165 3.17 -3.14 7.90
CA PRO A 165 2.13 -3.98 7.29
C PRO A 165 1.18 -4.57 8.32
N ALA A 166 0.02 -5.02 7.85
CA ALA A 166 -0.98 -5.78 8.61
C ALA A 166 -1.69 -6.77 7.69
N GLY A 167 -2.50 -7.66 8.25
CA GLY A 167 -3.36 -8.55 7.46
C GLY A 167 -4.52 -7.83 6.78
N ASP A 168 -4.99 -8.41 5.67
CA ASP A 168 -6.18 -8.01 4.91
C ASP A 168 -6.74 -9.25 4.18
N ILE A 169 -7.59 -9.09 3.16
CA ILE A 169 -8.17 -10.20 2.38
C ILE A 169 -7.04 -11.13 1.86
N GLY A 170 -7.19 -12.43 2.11
CA GLY A 170 -6.22 -13.45 1.72
C GLY A 170 -4.92 -13.48 2.52
N VAL A 171 -4.82 -12.66 3.58
CA VAL A 171 -3.68 -12.62 4.49
C VAL A 171 -4.17 -12.78 5.93
N GLY A 172 -4.33 -14.01 6.32
CA GLY A 172 -4.74 -14.43 7.67
C GLY A 172 -3.55 -14.86 8.53
N GLY A 173 -3.83 -15.56 9.64
CA GLY A 173 -2.79 -16.03 10.57
C GLY A 173 -1.77 -16.97 9.96
N ARG A 174 -2.13 -17.70 8.90
CA ARG A 174 -1.22 -18.60 8.16
C ARG A 174 -0.18 -17.78 7.36
N GLU A 175 -0.64 -16.81 6.60
CA GLU A 175 0.19 -15.96 5.75
C GLU A 175 1.08 -15.04 6.60
N VAL A 176 0.53 -14.41 7.64
CA VAL A 176 1.27 -13.54 8.58
C VAL A 176 2.40 -14.31 9.26
N ARG A 177 2.15 -15.54 9.75
CA ARG A 177 3.21 -16.37 10.36
C ARG A 177 4.33 -16.66 9.36
N SER A 178 4.01 -16.94 8.11
CA SER A 178 4.99 -17.18 7.06
C SER A 178 5.82 -15.92 6.74
N GLU A 179 5.22 -14.75 6.81
CA GLU A 179 5.89 -13.45 6.63
C GLU A 179 6.78 -13.10 7.82
N GLU A 180 6.33 -13.31 9.05
CA GLU A 180 7.09 -13.05 10.28
C GLU A 180 8.37 -13.86 10.32
N HIS A 181 8.31 -15.16 10.07
CA HIS A 181 9.51 -16.01 10.01
C HIS A 181 10.53 -15.54 8.99
N THR A 182 10.09 -14.99 7.85
CA THR A 182 10.98 -14.47 6.82
C THR A 182 11.59 -13.14 7.23
N SER A 183 10.82 -12.27 7.87
CA SER A 183 11.30 -10.96 8.35
C SER A 183 12.28 -11.11 9.51
N GLU A 184 12.04 -12.02 10.47
CA GLU A 184 12.97 -12.34 11.55
C GLU A 184 14.32 -12.85 11.01
N LEU A 185 14.30 -13.72 10.01
CA LEU A 185 15.53 -14.21 9.36
C LEU A 185 16.30 -13.07 8.67
N SER A 186 15.62 -12.06 8.14
CA SER A 186 16.26 -10.90 7.55
C SER A 186 16.85 -9.94 8.59
N HIS A 187 16.18 -9.75 9.74
CA HIS A 187 16.71 -8.97 10.86
C HIS A 187 17.93 -9.63 11.50
N VAL A 188 17.95 -10.96 11.63
CA VAL A 188 19.12 -11.71 12.11
C VAL A 188 20.32 -11.56 11.16
N ARG A 189 20.11 -11.44 9.85
CA ARG A 189 21.19 -11.17 8.90
C ARG A 189 21.78 -9.77 9.05
N THR A 190 20.95 -8.75 9.26
CA THR A 190 21.41 -7.37 9.45
C THR A 190 22.06 -7.13 10.80
N SER A 191 21.62 -7.80 11.87
CA SER A 191 22.23 -7.70 13.20
C SER A 191 23.57 -8.45 13.33
N ARG A 192 23.94 -9.29 12.37
CA ARG A 192 25.22 -10.01 12.33
C ARG A 192 26.31 -9.34 11.47
N MET A 193 26.06 -8.16 10.92
CA MET A 193 27.15 -7.37 10.36
C MET A 193 27.97 -6.80 11.51
N PRO A 194 29.28 -7.13 11.63
CA PRO A 194 30.12 -6.51 12.65
C PRO A 194 30.18 -5.02 12.34
N SER A 195 29.92 -4.20 13.35
CA SER A 195 30.29 -2.79 13.31
C SER A 195 31.81 -2.77 13.13
N SER A 196 32.27 -2.52 11.92
CA SER A 196 33.69 -2.21 11.71
C SER A 196 34.00 -0.92 12.47
N ALA A 197 34.82 -1.05 13.48
CA ALA A 197 35.49 0.04 14.18
C ALA A 197 36.29 0.93 13.21
#